data_a24fbce460d1dd85f3bfada2eb645f42
#
_entry.id   a24fbce460d1dd85f3bfada2eb645f42
#
_cell.length_a   1.000
_cell.length_b   1.000
_cell.length_c   1.000
_cell.angle_alpha   90.00
_cell.angle_beta   90.00
_cell.angle_gamma   90.00
#
_symmetry.space_group_name_H-M   'P 1'
#
loop_
_entity.id
_entity.type
_entity.pdbx_description
1 polymer ?
#
loop_
_entity_poly.entity_id
_entity_poly.type
_entity_poly.pdbx_seq_one_letter_code
_entity_poly.pdbx_strand_id
1 'polypeptide(L)'
;MPVDTTNPTYDIYKNEWIKTRDACKGSVAVKSKKSQYLPVPDAETNPMGIDSIRYKQYLNRAVFTNYTGRTKNALVGAAFRKTPIIELPDGLEYLIDDATGDGLSLEQLAKDELNNLLETGRSLLLVDYPQTEEGMSSEQVSILNLTASIIPYKAEAVINWKTDVIAGRNMLTLIVLEEPYLENSDEFSHESKMQYRVLRLKEEGYCQQIYRDNEPYTEEFYPRKSDGSVFDYIPVTFVGSQNNDSTIDNAPLSDIADVNMAHYKNSADYEESCFITGQPTLFITHSLTQEQWNEYNPKGIKIGSRAGHVLGDTGSANLLQANPNNLVMEAMKAKE
;
A
#
# COMPACT_ATOMS: atom_id res chain seq x y z
N MET A 1 -23.31 -10.87 -12.88
CA MET A 1 -21.88 -10.50 -12.73
C MET A 1 -21.47 -10.95 -11.34
N PRO A 2 -20.24 -11.43 -11.15
CA PRO A 2 -19.74 -11.80 -9.83
C PRO A 2 -19.74 -10.58 -8.89
N VAL A 3 -19.83 -10.81 -7.57
CA VAL A 3 -19.88 -9.74 -6.58
C VAL A 3 -18.58 -8.95 -6.47
N ASP A 4 -17.46 -9.58 -6.84
CA ASP A 4 -16.11 -9.00 -6.87
C ASP A 4 -15.84 -8.10 -8.10
N THR A 5 -16.88 -7.84 -8.92
CA THR A 5 -16.75 -6.92 -10.06
C THR A 5 -16.43 -5.51 -9.57
N THR A 6 -15.34 -4.94 -10.08
CA THR A 6 -14.86 -3.61 -9.70
C THR A 6 -15.50 -2.49 -10.53
N ASN A 7 -15.58 -1.29 -9.95
CA ASN A 7 -15.97 -0.08 -10.67
C ASN A 7 -14.82 0.34 -11.62
N PRO A 8 -15.10 0.71 -12.89
CA PRO A 8 -14.05 1.14 -13.83
C PRO A 8 -13.17 2.30 -13.31
N THR A 9 -13.76 3.22 -12.55
CA THR A 9 -13.00 4.33 -11.94
C THR A 9 -12.05 3.81 -10.85
N TYR A 10 -12.46 2.82 -10.05
CA TYR A 10 -11.60 2.16 -9.06
C TYR A 10 -10.34 1.57 -9.70
N ASP A 11 -10.48 0.90 -10.85
CA ASP A 11 -9.36 0.25 -11.53
C ASP A 11 -8.31 1.24 -12.03
N ILE A 12 -8.73 2.48 -12.35
CA ILE A 12 -7.81 3.56 -12.74
C ILE A 12 -6.92 3.98 -11.57
N TYR A 13 -7.50 4.16 -10.37
CA TYR A 13 -6.80 4.74 -9.22
C TYR A 13 -6.12 3.71 -8.29
N LYS A 14 -6.55 2.45 -8.30
CA LYS A 14 -6.05 1.40 -7.40
C LYS A 14 -4.51 1.33 -7.35
N ASN A 15 -3.86 1.34 -8.50
CA ASN A 15 -2.40 1.22 -8.58
C ASN A 15 -1.68 2.45 -8.00
N GLU A 16 -2.26 3.64 -8.16
CA GLU A 16 -1.74 4.87 -7.58
C GLU A 16 -1.83 4.83 -6.05
N TRP A 17 -2.98 4.42 -5.50
CA TRP A 17 -3.16 4.28 -4.05
C TRP A 17 -2.16 3.30 -3.45
N ILE A 18 -1.99 2.12 -4.05
CA ILE A 18 -1.02 1.11 -3.60
C ILE A 18 0.39 1.70 -3.61
N LYS A 19 0.79 2.37 -4.69
CA LYS A 19 2.11 3.00 -4.83
C LYS A 19 2.35 4.05 -3.74
N THR A 20 1.39 4.94 -3.51
CA THR A 20 1.51 6.01 -2.51
C THR A 20 1.58 5.43 -1.08
N ARG A 21 0.77 4.43 -0.77
CA ARG A 21 0.85 3.71 0.52
C ARG A 21 2.18 3.00 0.71
N ASP A 22 2.68 2.32 -0.31
CA ASP A 22 3.97 1.62 -0.23
C ASP A 22 5.12 2.63 -0.03
N ALA A 23 5.08 3.78 -0.71
CA ALA A 23 6.02 4.88 -0.49
C ALA A 23 5.97 5.40 0.96
N CYS A 24 4.76 5.60 1.51
CA CYS A 24 4.58 6.03 2.90
C CYS A 24 5.08 4.99 3.92
N LYS A 25 4.84 3.69 3.68
CA LYS A 25 5.33 2.59 4.53
C LYS A 25 6.84 2.45 4.51
N GLY A 26 7.50 2.87 3.43
CA GLY A 26 8.95 2.95 3.33
C GLY A 26 9.63 1.74 2.73
N SER A 27 10.94 1.61 3.00
CA SER A 27 11.87 0.73 2.29
C SER A 27 11.42 -0.74 2.21
N VAL A 28 10.87 -1.30 3.28
CA VAL A 28 10.45 -2.71 3.32
C VAL A 28 9.29 -2.95 2.33
N ALA A 29 8.28 -2.10 2.36
CA ALA A 29 7.13 -2.20 1.45
C ALA A 29 7.56 -2.00 -0.01
N VAL A 30 8.38 -0.99 -0.29
CA VAL A 30 8.85 -0.68 -1.65
C VAL A 30 9.72 -1.82 -2.19
N LYS A 31 10.70 -2.30 -1.43
CA LYS A 31 11.58 -3.38 -1.88
C LYS A 31 10.86 -4.72 -2.06
N SER A 32 9.81 -5.00 -1.28
CA SER A 32 9.01 -6.23 -1.43
C SER A 32 8.31 -6.33 -2.79
N LYS A 33 8.03 -5.21 -3.45
CA LYS A 33 7.40 -5.13 -4.77
C LYS A 33 8.36 -5.40 -5.94
N LYS A 34 9.66 -5.49 -5.67
CA LYS A 34 10.70 -5.89 -6.64
C LYS A 34 10.57 -5.14 -7.98
N SER A 35 10.42 -5.89 -9.09
CA SER A 35 10.38 -5.34 -10.45
C SER A 35 9.21 -4.38 -10.72
N GLN A 36 8.19 -4.36 -9.90
CA GLN A 36 7.10 -3.38 -10.02
C GLN A 36 7.61 -1.95 -9.84
N TYR A 37 8.52 -1.73 -8.88
CA TYR A 37 9.09 -0.41 -8.60
C TYR A 37 10.53 -0.23 -9.05
N LEU A 38 11.29 -1.33 -9.14
CA LEU A 38 12.66 -1.33 -9.62
C LEU A 38 12.80 -2.31 -10.79
N PRO A 39 12.73 -1.83 -12.06
CA PRO A 39 12.88 -2.67 -13.24
C PRO A 39 14.16 -3.49 -13.24
N VAL A 40 14.13 -4.65 -13.88
CA VAL A 40 15.31 -5.50 -14.06
C VAL A 40 16.23 -4.86 -15.08
N PRO A 41 17.52 -4.60 -14.75
CA PRO A 41 18.45 -3.91 -15.67
C PRO A 41 18.66 -4.63 -17.01
N ASP A 42 18.60 -5.96 -17.03
CA ASP A 42 18.89 -6.79 -18.21
C ASP A 42 17.67 -7.61 -18.66
N ALA A 43 16.48 -7.01 -18.64
CA ALA A 43 15.22 -7.73 -18.91
C ALA A 43 15.19 -8.40 -20.30
N GLU A 44 15.82 -7.81 -21.32
CA GLU A 44 15.87 -8.35 -22.67
C GLU A 44 16.83 -9.54 -22.82
N THR A 45 17.95 -9.52 -22.09
CA THR A 45 19.00 -10.55 -22.17
C THR A 45 18.79 -11.70 -21.20
N ASN A 46 17.99 -11.49 -20.16
CA ASN A 46 17.68 -12.49 -19.14
C ASN A 46 16.18 -12.47 -18.76
N PRO A 47 15.34 -13.25 -19.41
CA PRO A 47 13.90 -13.32 -19.11
C PRO A 47 13.61 -13.80 -17.68
N MET A 48 14.54 -14.47 -17.02
CA MET A 48 14.48 -14.86 -15.60
C MET A 48 15.15 -13.82 -14.67
N GLY A 49 15.34 -12.59 -15.13
CA GLY A 49 16.12 -11.53 -14.49
C GLY A 49 15.77 -11.23 -13.03
N ILE A 50 14.49 -11.35 -12.66
CA ILE A 50 14.03 -11.09 -11.29
C ILE A 50 14.60 -12.09 -10.27
N ASP A 51 14.90 -13.31 -10.66
CA ASP A 51 15.48 -14.35 -9.80
C ASP A 51 17.00 -14.42 -9.88
N SER A 52 17.62 -13.64 -10.77
CA SER A 52 19.07 -13.60 -10.95
C SER A 52 19.77 -13.09 -9.70
N ILE A 53 20.99 -13.60 -9.45
CA ILE A 53 21.85 -13.11 -8.37
C ILE A 53 22.14 -11.62 -8.56
N ARG A 54 22.36 -11.18 -9.81
CA ARG A 54 22.62 -9.79 -10.15
C ARG A 54 21.46 -8.88 -9.75
N TYR A 55 20.22 -9.23 -10.09
CA TYR A 55 19.06 -8.43 -9.71
C TYR A 55 18.86 -8.37 -8.19
N LYS A 56 19.05 -9.50 -7.49
CA LYS A 56 18.97 -9.52 -6.03
C LYS A 56 20.02 -8.60 -5.38
N GLN A 57 21.24 -8.58 -5.92
CA GLN A 57 22.30 -7.68 -5.45
C GLN A 57 21.99 -6.21 -5.76
N TYR A 58 21.46 -5.92 -6.96
CA TYR A 58 21.00 -4.59 -7.36
C TYR A 58 19.89 -4.07 -6.43
N LEU A 59 18.85 -4.87 -6.19
CA LEU A 59 17.77 -4.56 -5.28
C LEU A 59 18.26 -4.33 -3.84
N ASN A 60 19.23 -5.11 -3.37
CA ASN A 60 19.78 -4.96 -2.01
C ASN A 60 20.56 -3.66 -1.86
N ARG A 61 21.33 -3.26 -2.86
CA ARG A 61 22.12 -2.01 -2.86
C ARG A 61 21.24 -0.77 -2.97
N ALA A 62 20.14 -0.84 -3.69
CA ALA A 62 19.21 0.28 -3.86
C ALA A 62 18.78 0.87 -2.50
N VAL A 63 18.81 2.18 -2.36
CA VAL A 63 18.43 2.90 -1.13
C VAL A 63 17.12 3.62 -1.34
N PHE A 64 16.11 3.30 -0.55
CA PHE A 64 14.87 4.05 -0.50
C PHE A 64 14.88 4.97 0.73
N THR A 65 14.95 6.27 0.50
CA THR A 65 14.80 7.29 1.53
C THR A 65 13.32 7.67 1.63
N ASN A 66 12.71 7.46 2.80
CA ASN A 66 11.27 7.65 2.96
C ASN A 66 10.90 9.13 3.13
N TYR A 67 10.90 9.90 2.05
CA TYR A 67 10.44 11.30 2.04
C TYR A 67 8.92 11.39 2.18
N THR A 68 8.17 10.58 1.43
CA THR A 68 6.70 10.58 1.43
C THR A 68 6.12 10.31 2.82
N GLY A 69 6.59 9.26 3.50
CA GLY A 69 6.09 8.92 4.84
C GLY A 69 6.47 9.96 5.91
N ARG A 70 7.66 10.57 5.81
CA ARG A 70 8.05 11.68 6.70
C ARG A 70 7.16 12.90 6.51
N THR A 71 6.87 13.26 5.26
CA THR A 71 5.94 14.37 4.94
C THR A 71 4.55 14.07 5.48
N LYS A 72 4.01 12.87 5.25
CA LYS A 72 2.73 12.44 5.82
C LYS A 72 2.71 12.62 7.34
N ASN A 73 3.70 12.05 8.04
CA ASN A 73 3.75 12.11 9.49
C ASN A 73 3.86 13.54 10.02
N ALA A 74 4.58 14.42 9.31
CA ALA A 74 4.70 15.82 9.66
C ALA A 74 3.34 16.56 9.52
N LEU A 75 2.59 16.30 8.44
CA LEU A 75 1.26 16.89 8.20
C LEU A 75 0.26 16.43 9.25
N VAL A 76 0.20 15.12 9.52
CA VAL A 76 -0.67 14.56 10.57
C VAL A 76 -0.30 15.11 11.94
N GLY A 77 1.00 15.15 12.28
CA GLY A 77 1.48 15.73 13.52
C GLY A 77 1.18 17.23 13.67
N ALA A 78 1.17 17.98 12.56
CA ALA A 78 0.79 19.39 12.56
C ALA A 78 -0.72 19.57 12.80
N ALA A 79 -1.56 18.76 12.18
CA ALA A 79 -3.02 18.78 12.35
C ALA A 79 -3.43 18.44 13.79
N PHE A 80 -2.84 17.40 14.36
CA PHE A 80 -3.14 16.93 15.73
C PHE A 80 -2.13 17.44 16.79
N ARG A 81 -1.49 18.58 16.52
CA ARG A 81 -0.57 19.20 17.52
C ARG A 81 -1.26 19.61 18.82
N LYS A 82 -2.53 19.94 18.73
CA LYS A 82 -3.38 20.22 19.87
C LYS A 82 -4.50 19.19 19.89
N THR A 83 -4.82 18.67 21.06
CA THR A 83 -5.97 17.79 21.24
C THR A 83 -7.24 18.50 20.78
N PRO A 84 -8.03 17.91 19.88
CA PRO A 84 -9.29 18.50 19.44
C PRO A 84 -10.28 18.57 20.60
N ILE A 85 -11.11 19.61 20.61
CA ILE A 85 -12.26 19.68 21.52
C ILE A 85 -13.42 19.03 20.77
N ILE A 86 -13.98 17.96 21.36
CA ILE A 86 -15.08 17.18 20.77
C ILE A 86 -16.29 17.37 21.70
N GLU A 87 -17.37 17.93 21.16
CA GLU A 87 -18.64 18.07 21.83
C GLU A 87 -19.67 17.23 21.08
N LEU A 88 -20.26 16.26 21.74
CA LEU A 88 -21.27 15.37 21.18
C LEU A 88 -22.62 15.55 21.89
N PRO A 89 -23.74 15.30 21.19
CA PRO A 89 -25.04 15.23 21.82
C PRO A 89 -25.13 14.14 22.87
N ASP A 90 -26.03 14.30 23.85
CA ASP A 90 -26.34 13.31 24.88
C ASP A 90 -26.64 11.94 24.22
N GLY A 91 -26.04 10.88 24.73
CA GLY A 91 -26.19 9.52 24.22
C GLY A 91 -25.18 9.11 23.12
N LEU A 92 -24.36 10.04 22.60
CA LEU A 92 -23.26 9.74 21.68
C LEU A 92 -21.86 9.93 22.30
N GLU A 93 -21.81 10.24 23.62
CA GLU A 93 -20.56 10.51 24.32
C GLU A 93 -19.60 9.31 24.34
N TYR A 94 -20.14 8.07 24.27
CA TYR A 94 -19.34 6.86 24.21
C TYR A 94 -18.41 6.81 23.00
N LEU A 95 -18.75 7.49 21.88
CA LEU A 95 -17.91 7.57 20.68
C LEU A 95 -16.58 8.26 20.94
N ILE A 96 -16.47 9.09 21.99
CA ILE A 96 -15.21 9.74 22.36
C ILE A 96 -14.16 8.68 22.70
N ASP A 97 -14.55 7.65 23.46
CA ASP A 97 -13.66 6.60 23.93
C ASP A 97 -13.62 5.38 23.01
N ASP A 98 -14.76 5.05 22.40
CA ASP A 98 -14.91 3.90 21.47
C ASP A 98 -15.83 4.26 20.31
N ALA A 99 -15.23 4.74 19.22
CA ALA A 99 -15.97 5.10 18.01
C ALA A 99 -16.23 3.91 17.08
N THR A 100 -15.40 2.86 17.14
CA THR A 100 -15.44 1.74 16.19
C THR A 100 -16.02 0.46 16.77
N GLY A 101 -16.24 0.40 18.08
CA GLY A 101 -16.73 -0.78 18.79
C GLY A 101 -15.64 -1.78 19.17
N ASP A 102 -14.36 -1.45 18.91
CA ASP A 102 -13.18 -2.22 19.26
C ASP A 102 -12.19 -1.46 20.17
N GLY A 103 -12.64 -0.34 20.77
CA GLY A 103 -11.88 0.49 21.69
C GLY A 103 -11.07 1.62 21.03
N LEU A 104 -11.30 1.92 19.75
CA LEU A 104 -10.64 3.03 19.07
C LEU A 104 -11.40 4.34 19.33
N SER A 105 -10.73 5.33 19.93
CA SER A 105 -11.32 6.64 20.22
C SER A 105 -11.63 7.43 18.94
N LEU A 106 -12.60 8.34 19.00
CA LEU A 106 -12.96 9.22 17.87
C LEU A 106 -11.79 10.09 17.40
N GLU A 107 -10.93 10.55 18.33
CA GLU A 107 -9.70 11.28 17.98
C GLU A 107 -8.74 10.42 17.17
N GLN A 108 -8.52 9.18 17.58
CA GLN A 108 -7.63 8.26 16.87
C GLN A 108 -8.22 7.87 15.51
N LEU A 109 -9.53 7.63 15.43
CA LEU A 109 -10.24 7.40 14.16
C LEU A 109 -10.04 8.58 13.20
N ALA A 110 -10.24 9.83 13.67
CA ALA A 110 -10.02 11.01 12.82
C ALA A 110 -8.57 11.13 12.34
N LYS A 111 -7.60 10.75 13.18
CA LYS A 111 -6.18 10.73 12.81
C LYS A 111 -5.87 9.66 11.76
N ASP A 112 -6.47 8.48 11.89
CA ASP A 112 -6.31 7.39 10.93
C ASP A 112 -6.98 7.72 9.59
N GLU A 113 -8.13 8.41 9.62
CA GLU A 113 -8.78 8.93 8.43
C GLU A 113 -7.95 9.99 7.72
N LEU A 114 -7.32 10.92 8.45
CA LEU A 114 -6.40 11.87 7.84
C LEU A 114 -5.21 11.17 7.19
N ASN A 115 -4.66 10.10 7.80
CA ASN A 115 -3.63 9.29 7.16
C ASN A 115 -4.13 8.67 5.85
N ASN A 116 -5.34 8.09 5.83
CA ASN A 116 -5.95 7.53 4.63
C ASN A 116 -6.13 8.58 3.53
N LEU A 117 -6.67 9.76 3.87
CA LEU A 117 -6.89 10.86 2.94
C LEU A 117 -5.60 11.36 2.30
N LEU A 118 -4.53 11.53 3.08
CA LEU A 118 -3.23 11.95 2.55
C LEU A 118 -2.65 10.92 1.58
N GLU A 119 -2.86 9.63 1.83
CA GLU A 119 -2.30 8.55 1.01
C GLU A 119 -3.12 8.26 -0.25
N THR A 120 -4.45 8.38 -0.20
CA THR A 120 -5.34 7.90 -1.28
C THR A 120 -6.35 8.93 -1.77
N GLY A 121 -6.50 10.06 -1.06
CA GLY A 121 -7.51 11.07 -1.36
C GLY A 121 -8.94 10.66 -1.05
N ARG A 122 -9.16 9.43 -0.54
CA ARG A 122 -10.50 8.88 -0.31
C ARG A 122 -10.50 7.83 0.79
N SER A 123 -11.58 7.81 1.58
CA SER A 123 -12.00 6.73 2.47
C SER A 123 -13.51 6.64 2.55
N LEU A 124 -14.04 5.69 3.29
CA LEU A 124 -15.48 5.57 3.53
C LEU A 124 -15.72 5.20 4.99
N LEU A 125 -16.70 5.86 5.59
CA LEU A 125 -17.20 5.55 6.92
C LEU A 125 -18.59 4.96 6.81
N LEU A 126 -18.78 3.76 7.36
CA LEU A 126 -20.09 3.10 7.51
C LEU A 126 -20.53 3.22 8.96
N VAL A 127 -21.74 3.71 9.20
CA VAL A 127 -22.39 3.60 10.50
C VAL A 127 -23.14 2.29 10.55
N ASP A 128 -22.74 1.40 11.45
CA ASP A 128 -23.37 0.08 11.63
C ASP A 128 -23.83 -0.09 13.08
N TYR A 129 -24.80 -0.97 13.25
CA TYR A 129 -25.36 -1.29 14.55
C TYR A 129 -25.44 -2.82 14.69
N PRO A 130 -25.05 -3.38 15.83
CA PRO A 130 -25.11 -4.82 16.03
C PRO A 130 -26.53 -5.36 15.79
N GLN A 131 -26.63 -6.51 15.13
CA GLN A 131 -27.92 -7.17 14.93
C GLN A 131 -28.49 -7.55 16.28
N THR A 132 -29.73 -7.13 16.54
CA THR A 132 -30.49 -7.44 17.76
C THR A 132 -31.57 -8.46 17.45
N GLU A 133 -31.91 -9.31 18.42
CA GLU A 133 -33.08 -10.18 18.32
C GLU A 133 -34.36 -9.33 18.32
N GLU A 134 -35.39 -9.78 17.59
CA GLU A 134 -36.67 -9.09 17.58
C GLU A 134 -37.29 -9.07 19.01
N GLY A 135 -37.69 -7.89 19.44
CA GLY A 135 -38.35 -7.70 20.74
C GLY A 135 -37.42 -7.42 21.92
N MET A 136 -36.15 -7.17 21.70
CA MET A 136 -35.26 -6.69 22.78
C MET A 136 -35.74 -5.37 23.37
N SER A 137 -35.80 -5.33 24.72
CA SER A 137 -36.13 -4.11 25.44
C SER A 137 -34.91 -3.13 25.46
N SER A 138 -35.19 -1.83 25.63
CA SER A 138 -34.13 -0.83 25.79
C SER A 138 -33.23 -1.11 26.99
N GLU A 139 -33.73 -1.78 28.03
CA GLU A 139 -32.96 -2.22 29.20
C GLU A 139 -31.95 -3.34 28.80
N GLN A 140 -32.38 -4.32 28.01
CA GLN A 140 -31.51 -5.38 27.49
C GLN A 140 -30.41 -4.82 26.57
N VAL A 141 -30.78 -3.87 25.68
CA VAL A 141 -29.82 -3.15 24.83
C VAL A 141 -28.74 -2.43 25.68
N SER A 142 -29.19 -1.79 26.76
CA SER A 142 -28.26 -1.10 27.70
C SER A 142 -27.36 -2.08 28.46
N ILE A 143 -27.94 -3.21 28.95
CA ILE A 143 -27.14 -4.23 29.67
C ILE A 143 -26.09 -4.88 28.76
N LEU A 144 -26.43 -5.13 27.49
CA LEU A 144 -25.52 -5.71 26.50
C LEU A 144 -24.58 -4.67 25.88
N ASN A 145 -24.72 -3.40 26.26
CA ASN A 145 -23.93 -2.27 25.75
C ASN A 145 -23.92 -2.22 24.20
N LEU A 146 -25.08 -2.47 23.59
CA LEU A 146 -25.22 -2.43 22.14
C LEU A 146 -25.30 -0.98 21.67
N THR A 147 -24.22 -0.50 21.05
CA THR A 147 -24.10 0.86 20.55
C THR A 147 -23.78 0.86 19.06
N ALA A 148 -24.14 1.95 18.38
CA ALA A 148 -23.72 2.15 16.98
C ALA A 148 -22.22 2.38 16.91
N SER A 149 -21.56 1.87 15.88
CA SER A 149 -20.14 2.05 15.62
C SER A 149 -19.89 2.65 14.25
N ILE A 150 -18.75 3.31 14.10
CA ILE A 150 -18.26 3.87 12.84
C ILE A 150 -17.19 2.95 12.29
N ILE A 151 -17.50 2.24 11.21
CA ILE A 151 -16.55 1.30 10.58
C ILE A 151 -15.83 2.00 9.44
N PRO A 152 -14.50 2.24 9.57
CA PRO A 152 -13.72 2.88 8.53
C PRO A 152 -13.29 1.87 7.45
N TYR A 153 -13.46 2.25 6.18
CA TYR A 153 -12.98 1.49 5.03
C TYR A 153 -11.97 2.32 4.24
N LYS A 154 -10.85 1.70 3.94
CA LYS A 154 -9.83 2.26 3.05
C LYS A 154 -10.38 2.35 1.63
N ALA A 155 -9.82 3.26 0.82
CA ALA A 155 -10.19 3.41 -0.59
C ALA A 155 -10.17 2.08 -1.35
N GLU A 156 -9.17 1.24 -1.09
CA GLU A 156 -8.97 -0.05 -1.76
C GLU A 156 -10.04 -1.10 -1.39
N ALA A 157 -10.68 -0.94 -0.25
CA ALA A 157 -11.74 -1.85 0.19
C ALA A 157 -13.11 -1.52 -0.45
N VAL A 158 -13.28 -0.31 -1.00
CA VAL A 158 -14.53 0.11 -1.67
C VAL A 158 -14.40 -0.20 -3.16
N ILE A 159 -14.67 -1.44 -3.55
CA ILE A 159 -14.37 -1.94 -4.90
C ILE A 159 -15.42 -1.53 -5.93
N ASN A 160 -16.69 -1.34 -5.52
CA ASN A 160 -17.75 -0.95 -6.44
C ASN A 160 -18.80 -0.07 -5.75
N TRP A 161 -19.38 0.86 -6.50
CA TRP A 161 -20.48 1.72 -6.05
C TRP A 161 -21.30 2.19 -7.23
N LYS A 162 -22.56 2.50 -6.98
CA LYS A 162 -23.49 3.03 -7.98
C LYS A 162 -24.35 4.12 -7.35
N THR A 163 -24.58 5.18 -8.11
CA THR A 163 -25.53 6.24 -7.78
C THR A 163 -26.64 6.28 -8.82
N ASP A 164 -27.87 6.47 -8.38
CA ASP A 164 -29.04 6.65 -9.24
C ASP A 164 -29.80 7.91 -8.84
N VAL A 165 -30.52 8.49 -9.78
CA VAL A 165 -31.37 9.65 -9.52
C VAL A 165 -32.74 9.18 -9.00
N ILE A 166 -32.98 9.34 -7.70
CA ILE A 166 -34.26 9.01 -7.04
C ILE A 166 -34.90 10.32 -6.59
N ALA A 167 -36.13 10.55 -7.01
CA ALA A 167 -36.89 11.77 -6.69
C ALA A 167 -36.12 13.08 -6.98
N GLY A 168 -35.33 13.09 -8.07
CA GLY A 168 -34.53 14.27 -8.49
C GLY A 168 -33.24 14.49 -7.69
N ARG A 169 -32.82 13.55 -6.84
CA ARG A 169 -31.59 13.61 -6.08
C ARG A 169 -30.67 12.42 -6.45
N ASN A 170 -29.39 12.69 -6.59
CA ASN A 170 -28.41 11.60 -6.71
C ASN A 170 -28.30 10.89 -5.37
N MET A 171 -28.63 9.61 -5.35
CA MET A 171 -28.56 8.76 -4.18
C MET A 171 -27.68 7.58 -4.45
N LEU A 172 -26.92 7.17 -3.46
CA LEU A 172 -26.12 5.97 -3.49
C LEU A 172 -27.04 4.75 -3.37
N THR A 173 -27.02 3.87 -4.37
CA THR A 173 -27.91 2.70 -4.44
C THR A 173 -27.20 1.37 -4.24
N LEU A 174 -25.88 1.35 -4.44
CA LEU A 174 -25.06 0.15 -4.24
C LEU A 174 -23.69 0.54 -3.74
N ILE A 175 -23.16 -0.23 -2.79
CA ILE A 175 -21.75 -0.25 -2.41
C ILE A 175 -21.34 -1.70 -2.22
N VAL A 176 -20.13 -2.05 -2.69
CA VAL A 176 -19.49 -3.34 -2.44
C VAL A 176 -18.19 -3.09 -1.70
N LEU A 177 -18.08 -3.65 -0.51
CA LEU A 177 -16.95 -3.53 0.39
C LEU A 177 -16.23 -4.88 0.47
N GLU A 178 -14.92 -4.87 0.23
CA GLU A 178 -14.06 -6.03 0.39
C GLU A 178 -13.53 -6.08 1.83
N GLU A 179 -13.77 -7.17 2.54
CA GLU A 179 -13.41 -7.35 3.95
C GLU A 179 -12.60 -8.62 4.15
N PRO A 180 -11.47 -8.59 4.86
CA PRO A 180 -10.81 -9.81 5.29
C PRO A 180 -11.60 -10.47 6.43
N TYR A 181 -11.72 -11.80 6.40
CA TYR A 181 -12.20 -12.59 7.53
C TYR A 181 -11.23 -13.73 7.83
N LEU A 182 -11.21 -14.15 9.09
CA LEU A 182 -10.40 -15.29 9.51
C LEU A 182 -11.25 -16.56 9.46
N GLU A 183 -10.82 -17.51 8.67
CA GLU A 183 -11.35 -18.87 8.71
C GLU A 183 -10.47 -19.70 9.63
N ASN A 184 -11.05 -20.16 10.74
CA ASN A 184 -10.33 -20.95 11.71
C ASN A 184 -10.47 -22.43 11.34
N SER A 185 -9.37 -23.08 10.96
CA SER A 185 -9.33 -24.51 10.73
C SER A 185 -9.04 -25.29 12.02
N ASP A 186 -8.30 -24.69 12.95
CA ASP A 186 -8.03 -25.17 14.31
C ASP A 186 -7.69 -24.00 15.25
N GLU A 187 -7.37 -24.29 16.52
CA GLU A 187 -7.06 -23.28 17.54
C GLU A 187 -5.86 -22.38 17.19
N PHE A 188 -4.91 -22.88 16.42
CA PHE A 188 -3.64 -22.21 16.12
C PHE A 188 -3.50 -21.79 14.65
N SER A 189 -4.37 -22.29 13.77
CA SER A 189 -4.32 -22.05 12.32
C SER A 189 -5.39 -21.07 11.89
N HIS A 190 -4.97 -19.92 11.38
CA HIS A 190 -5.83 -18.88 10.89
C HIS A 190 -5.54 -18.61 9.41
N GLU A 191 -6.50 -18.88 8.54
CA GLU A 191 -6.44 -18.51 7.13
C GLU A 191 -7.23 -17.21 6.92
N SER A 192 -6.55 -16.19 6.38
CA SER A 192 -7.22 -14.95 6.01
C SER A 192 -7.83 -15.10 4.61
N LYS A 193 -9.14 -15.02 4.52
CA LYS A 193 -9.91 -15.01 3.27
C LYS A 193 -10.63 -13.69 3.10
N MET A 194 -11.08 -13.42 1.87
CA MET A 194 -11.84 -12.21 1.55
C MET A 194 -13.32 -12.53 1.45
N GLN A 195 -14.15 -11.64 1.99
CA GLN A 195 -15.58 -11.62 1.82
C GLN A 195 -16.03 -10.26 1.31
N TYR A 196 -17.24 -10.18 0.80
CA TYR A 196 -17.80 -8.95 0.27
C TYR A 196 -19.06 -8.59 1.02
N ARG A 197 -19.08 -7.42 1.65
CA ARG A 197 -20.27 -6.83 2.24
C ARG A 197 -20.92 -5.95 1.18
N VAL A 198 -22.14 -6.28 0.81
CA VAL A 198 -22.91 -5.56 -0.21
C VAL A 198 -24.02 -4.78 0.46
N LEU A 199 -24.00 -3.47 0.31
CA LEU A 199 -24.98 -2.54 0.81
C LEU A 199 -25.85 -2.10 -0.37
N ARG A 200 -27.17 -2.22 -0.26
CA ARG A 200 -28.12 -1.89 -1.32
C ARG A 200 -29.23 -1.01 -0.80
N LEU A 201 -29.66 -0.07 -1.61
CA LEU A 201 -30.90 0.67 -1.41
C LEU A 201 -31.94 0.11 -2.37
N LYS A 202 -32.93 -0.59 -1.84
CA LYS A 202 -34.05 -1.17 -2.56
C LYS A 202 -35.35 -0.38 -2.29
N GLU A 203 -36.45 -0.78 -2.93
CA GLU A 203 -37.78 -0.18 -2.67
C GLU A 203 -38.22 -0.37 -1.22
N GLU A 204 -37.86 -1.50 -0.61
CA GLU A 204 -38.15 -1.84 0.79
C GLU A 204 -37.22 -1.08 1.78
N GLY A 205 -36.22 -0.38 1.30
CA GLY A 205 -35.24 0.37 2.08
C GLY A 205 -33.80 -0.17 1.96
N TYR A 206 -32.94 0.31 2.84
CA TYR A 206 -31.56 -0.13 2.92
C TYR A 206 -31.45 -1.57 3.42
N CYS A 207 -30.64 -2.38 2.73
CA CYS A 207 -30.30 -3.73 3.18
C CYS A 207 -28.81 -4.01 3.00
N GLN A 208 -28.29 -4.95 3.79
CA GLN A 208 -26.94 -5.47 3.69
C GLN A 208 -26.90 -6.98 3.60
N GLN A 209 -25.90 -7.52 2.90
CA GLN A 209 -25.72 -8.95 2.70
C GLN A 209 -24.22 -9.25 2.55
N ILE A 210 -23.76 -10.36 3.13
CA ILE A 210 -22.38 -10.84 3.00
C ILE A 210 -22.32 -11.92 1.93
N TYR A 211 -21.28 -11.85 1.10
CA TYR A 211 -20.95 -12.84 0.08
C TYR A 211 -19.57 -13.45 0.37
N ARG A 212 -19.46 -14.76 0.18
CA ARG A 212 -18.21 -15.51 0.22
C ARG A 212 -18.13 -16.36 -1.03
N ASP A 213 -16.97 -16.45 -1.65
CA ASP A 213 -16.75 -17.24 -2.88
C ASP A 213 -17.78 -16.90 -3.99
N ASN A 214 -18.18 -15.63 -4.11
CA ASN A 214 -19.20 -15.10 -5.01
C ASN A 214 -20.65 -15.60 -4.78
N GLU A 215 -20.89 -16.32 -3.69
CA GLU A 215 -22.23 -16.80 -3.31
C GLU A 215 -22.73 -16.06 -2.07
N PRO A 216 -24.06 -15.84 -1.92
CA PRO A 216 -24.65 -15.26 -0.72
C PRO A 216 -24.34 -16.14 0.50
N TYR A 217 -23.66 -15.58 1.48
CA TYR A 217 -23.34 -16.27 2.74
C TYR A 217 -24.38 -16.01 3.81
N THR A 218 -24.97 -14.80 3.84
CA THR A 218 -26.05 -14.43 4.76
C THR A 218 -27.33 -14.15 3.98
N GLU A 219 -28.47 -14.20 4.66
CA GLU A 219 -29.70 -13.61 4.16
C GLU A 219 -29.59 -12.09 4.11
N GLU A 220 -30.48 -11.43 3.34
CA GLU A 220 -30.56 -9.97 3.33
C GLU A 220 -31.06 -9.46 4.67
N PHE A 221 -30.31 -8.59 5.29
CA PHE A 221 -30.69 -7.95 6.54
C PHE A 221 -31.07 -6.49 6.30
N TYR A 222 -32.22 -6.08 6.83
CA TYR A 222 -32.76 -4.73 6.72
C TYR A 222 -32.69 -4.03 8.08
N PRO A 223 -31.63 -3.22 8.33
CA PRO A 223 -31.52 -2.45 9.56
C PRO A 223 -32.72 -1.51 9.73
N ARG A 224 -33.18 -1.34 10.96
CA ARG A 224 -34.30 -0.45 11.28
C ARG A 224 -33.85 0.65 12.21
N LYS A 225 -34.49 1.82 12.05
CA LYS A 225 -34.33 2.95 12.98
C LYS A 225 -35.00 2.61 14.32
N SER A 226 -34.76 3.39 15.36
CA SER A 226 -35.32 3.20 16.70
C SER A 226 -36.87 3.27 16.74
N ASP A 227 -37.50 3.93 15.75
CA ASP A 227 -38.94 4.00 15.57
C ASP A 227 -39.53 2.82 14.76
N GLY A 228 -38.69 1.83 14.38
CA GLY A 228 -39.04 0.69 13.57
C GLY A 228 -39.13 0.94 12.07
N SER A 229 -38.94 2.18 11.62
CA SER A 229 -38.92 2.51 10.19
C SER A 229 -37.61 2.03 9.53
N VAL A 230 -37.65 1.79 8.21
CA VAL A 230 -36.46 1.43 7.42
C VAL A 230 -35.64 2.68 7.08
N PHE A 231 -34.36 2.48 6.81
CA PHE A 231 -33.52 3.54 6.26
C PHE A 231 -33.84 3.74 4.80
N ASP A 232 -34.04 4.97 4.40
CA ASP A 232 -34.25 5.44 3.02
C ASP A 232 -32.95 5.85 2.31
N TYR A 233 -31.81 5.56 2.92
CA TYR A 233 -30.45 5.80 2.40
C TYR A 233 -29.48 4.75 2.97
N ILE A 234 -28.37 4.54 2.29
CA ILE A 234 -27.25 3.71 2.80
C ILE A 234 -26.47 4.55 3.82
N PRO A 235 -26.29 4.10 5.07
CA PRO A 235 -25.70 4.89 6.16
C PRO A 235 -24.16 4.97 6.04
N VAL A 236 -23.65 5.50 4.93
CA VAL A 236 -22.23 5.69 4.66
C VAL A 236 -21.94 7.13 4.32
N THR A 237 -20.71 7.53 4.58
CA THR A 237 -20.15 8.80 4.13
C THR A 237 -18.81 8.55 3.46
N PHE A 238 -18.69 8.95 2.20
CA PHE A 238 -17.38 9.08 1.60
C PHE A 238 -16.66 10.28 2.22
N VAL A 239 -15.40 10.08 2.53
CA VAL A 239 -14.52 11.14 3.01
C VAL A 239 -13.45 11.33 1.95
N GLY A 240 -13.45 12.49 1.30
CA GLY A 240 -12.54 12.85 0.23
C GLY A 240 -11.57 13.95 0.64
N SER A 241 -10.48 14.11 -0.09
CA SER A 241 -9.52 15.18 0.15
C SER A 241 -10.05 16.56 -0.27
N GLN A 242 -11.06 16.60 -1.14
CA GLN A 242 -11.71 17.82 -1.65
C GLN A 242 -13.23 17.77 -1.46
N ASN A 243 -13.87 16.63 -1.75
CA ASN A 243 -15.31 16.48 -1.71
C ASN A 243 -15.71 15.19 -0.97
N ASN A 244 -16.78 15.25 -0.18
CA ASN A 244 -17.32 14.08 0.53
C ASN A 244 -18.45 13.42 -0.30
N ASP A 245 -18.16 13.08 -1.54
CA ASP A 245 -19.10 12.44 -2.46
C ASP A 245 -18.54 11.11 -3.02
N SER A 246 -19.25 10.50 -3.97
CA SER A 246 -18.85 9.23 -4.57
C SER A 246 -17.74 9.35 -5.62
N THR A 247 -17.30 10.56 -5.95
CA THR A 247 -16.17 10.79 -6.88
C THR A 247 -14.84 10.49 -6.17
N ILE A 248 -13.82 10.19 -6.96
CA ILE A 248 -12.48 9.94 -6.42
C ILE A 248 -11.66 11.21 -6.54
N ASP A 249 -11.21 11.72 -5.41
CA ASP A 249 -10.28 12.84 -5.36
C ASP A 249 -8.83 12.36 -5.56
N ASN A 250 -7.97 13.25 -6.04
CA ASN A 250 -6.55 12.98 -6.16
C ASN A 250 -5.91 12.77 -4.77
N ALA A 251 -4.99 11.81 -4.68
CA ALA A 251 -4.22 11.58 -3.48
C ALA A 251 -3.24 12.73 -3.23
N PRO A 252 -3.30 13.47 -2.11
CA PRO A 252 -2.45 14.64 -1.86
C PRO A 252 -0.96 14.37 -1.88
N LEU A 253 -0.53 13.13 -1.59
CA LEU A 253 0.88 12.74 -1.58
C LEU A 253 1.34 11.97 -2.83
N SER A 254 0.49 11.83 -3.87
CA SER A 254 0.84 11.05 -5.07
C SER A 254 2.07 11.61 -5.79
N ASP A 255 2.15 12.93 -5.97
CA ASP A 255 3.27 13.57 -6.64
C ASP A 255 4.60 13.37 -5.88
N ILE A 256 4.56 13.51 -4.56
CA ILE A 256 5.74 13.25 -3.71
C ILE A 256 6.14 11.78 -3.78
N ALA A 257 5.16 10.87 -3.81
CA ALA A 257 5.43 9.44 -3.97
C ALA A 257 6.10 9.13 -5.31
N ASP A 258 5.68 9.79 -6.39
CA ASP A 258 6.28 9.62 -7.72
C ASP A 258 7.73 10.11 -7.77
N VAL A 259 8.01 11.28 -7.22
CA VAL A 259 9.38 11.79 -7.10
C VAL A 259 10.23 10.86 -6.23
N ASN A 260 9.68 10.37 -5.13
CA ASN A 260 10.37 9.45 -4.22
C ASN A 260 10.68 8.09 -4.89
N MET A 261 9.76 7.55 -5.70
CA MET A 261 10.00 6.34 -6.49
C MET A 261 11.05 6.57 -7.59
N ALA A 262 11.05 7.73 -8.23
CA ALA A 262 12.06 8.09 -9.20
C ALA A 262 13.45 8.26 -8.55
N HIS A 263 13.51 8.84 -7.35
CA HIS A 263 14.76 8.90 -6.57
C HIS A 263 15.25 7.49 -6.21
N TYR A 264 14.38 6.57 -5.82
CA TYR A 264 14.72 5.18 -5.53
C TYR A 264 15.36 4.47 -6.72
N LYS A 265 14.81 4.62 -7.93
CA LYS A 265 15.38 4.06 -9.16
C LYS A 265 16.78 4.62 -9.42
N ASN A 266 16.93 5.94 -9.31
CA ASN A 266 18.24 6.59 -9.48
C ASN A 266 19.26 6.13 -8.42
N SER A 267 18.82 5.90 -7.18
CA SER A 267 19.72 5.40 -6.13
C SER A 267 20.26 4.02 -6.46
N ALA A 268 19.42 3.14 -7.04
CA ALA A 268 19.84 1.82 -7.45
C ALA A 268 20.92 1.87 -8.54
N ASP A 269 20.73 2.72 -9.56
CA ASP A 269 21.69 2.92 -10.65
C ASP A 269 23.00 3.56 -10.15
N TYR A 270 22.90 4.49 -9.21
CA TYR A 270 24.05 5.11 -8.57
C TYR A 270 24.89 4.10 -7.79
N GLU A 271 24.26 3.32 -6.92
CA GLU A 271 24.92 2.29 -6.12
C GLU A 271 25.53 1.18 -7.00
N GLU A 272 24.86 0.81 -8.10
CA GLU A 272 25.41 -0.13 -9.09
C GLU A 272 26.63 0.47 -9.78
N SER A 273 26.58 1.72 -10.19
CA SER A 273 27.71 2.43 -10.77
C SER A 273 28.89 2.51 -9.80
N CYS A 274 28.65 2.83 -8.54
CA CYS A 274 29.68 2.86 -7.50
C CYS A 274 30.30 1.47 -7.30
N PHE A 275 29.49 0.41 -7.31
CA PHE A 275 29.96 -0.96 -7.19
C PHE A 275 30.87 -1.37 -8.37
N ILE A 276 30.45 -1.07 -9.60
CA ILE A 276 31.21 -1.41 -10.80
C ILE A 276 32.54 -0.57 -10.88
N THR A 277 32.44 0.72 -10.61
CA THR A 277 33.61 1.61 -10.67
C THR A 277 34.59 1.38 -9.53
N GLY A 278 34.08 0.95 -8.36
CA GLY A 278 34.91 0.63 -7.20
C GLY A 278 35.70 -0.67 -7.31
N GLN A 279 35.44 -1.48 -8.34
CA GLN A 279 36.14 -2.76 -8.58
C GLN A 279 36.93 -2.73 -9.89
N PRO A 280 38.19 -2.27 -9.87
CA PRO A 280 39.00 -2.29 -11.06
C PRO A 280 39.25 -3.71 -11.55
N THR A 281 39.10 -3.93 -12.84
CA THR A 281 39.35 -5.22 -13.48
C THR A 281 40.81 -5.28 -13.94
N LEU A 282 41.52 -6.33 -13.51
CA LEU A 282 42.87 -6.57 -13.96
C LEU A 282 42.85 -7.19 -15.36
N PHE A 283 43.39 -6.47 -16.33
CA PHE A 283 43.66 -6.98 -17.68
C PHE A 283 45.11 -7.36 -17.79
N ILE A 284 45.37 -8.62 -18.20
CA ILE A 284 46.70 -9.13 -18.45
C ILE A 284 46.75 -9.56 -19.91
N THR A 285 47.71 -8.98 -20.66
CA THR A 285 48.06 -9.42 -21.99
C THR A 285 49.39 -10.15 -21.89
N HIS A 286 49.52 -11.32 -22.47
CA HIS A 286 50.76 -12.12 -22.41
C HIS A 286 50.96 -12.92 -23.69
N SER A 287 52.23 -13.27 -23.96
CA SER A 287 52.67 -14.10 -25.08
C SER A 287 52.88 -15.58 -24.70
N LEU A 288 52.61 -15.94 -23.44
CA LEU A 288 52.77 -17.31 -22.93
C LEU A 288 51.67 -18.22 -23.45
N THR A 289 51.99 -19.50 -23.68
CA THR A 289 50.98 -20.55 -23.89
C THR A 289 50.22 -20.82 -22.57
N GLN A 290 49.07 -21.46 -22.65
CA GLN A 290 48.27 -21.81 -21.46
C GLN A 290 49.06 -22.66 -20.46
N GLU A 291 49.90 -23.56 -20.96
CA GLU A 291 50.73 -24.44 -20.14
C GLU A 291 51.81 -23.62 -19.41
N GLN A 292 52.56 -22.78 -20.15
CA GLN A 292 53.53 -21.88 -19.56
C GLN A 292 52.92 -20.92 -18.56
N TRP A 293 51.73 -20.36 -18.87
CA TRP A 293 51.00 -19.51 -17.92
C TRP A 293 50.70 -20.22 -16.60
N ASN A 294 50.21 -21.46 -16.66
CA ASN A 294 49.88 -22.26 -15.47
C ASN A 294 51.13 -22.67 -14.68
N GLU A 295 52.24 -22.92 -15.36
CA GLU A 295 53.54 -23.24 -14.74
C GLU A 295 54.08 -22.03 -13.95
N TYR A 296 54.09 -20.84 -14.57
CA TYR A 296 54.61 -19.64 -13.92
C TYR A 296 53.62 -19.03 -12.89
N ASN A 297 52.35 -19.25 -13.05
CA ASN A 297 51.32 -18.71 -12.16
C ASN A 297 50.41 -19.81 -11.56
N PRO A 298 50.98 -20.79 -10.83
CA PRO A 298 50.26 -22.00 -10.36
C PRO A 298 49.13 -21.69 -9.35
N LYS A 299 49.20 -20.52 -8.71
CA LYS A 299 48.20 -20.07 -7.73
C LYS A 299 47.10 -19.15 -8.34
N GLY A 300 47.06 -19.07 -9.67
CA GLY A 300 46.17 -18.17 -10.39
C GLY A 300 46.52 -16.68 -10.20
N ILE A 301 45.57 -15.82 -10.64
CA ILE A 301 45.74 -14.36 -10.54
C ILE A 301 45.35 -13.90 -9.13
N LYS A 302 46.24 -13.16 -8.48
CA LYS A 302 45.95 -12.50 -7.20
C LYS A 302 46.21 -10.99 -7.36
N ILE A 303 45.24 -10.19 -6.92
CA ILE A 303 45.39 -8.72 -6.89
C ILE A 303 45.76 -8.34 -5.45
N GLY A 304 46.84 -7.56 -5.32
CA GLY A 304 47.31 -7.06 -4.01
C GLY A 304 48.73 -6.56 -4.04
N SER A 305 49.14 -5.82 -3.04
CA SER A 305 50.47 -5.18 -2.95
C SER A 305 51.65 -6.17 -2.86
N ARG A 306 51.37 -7.45 -2.61
CA ARG A 306 52.37 -8.52 -2.50
C ARG A 306 52.18 -9.62 -3.55
N ALA A 307 51.33 -9.38 -4.55
CA ALA A 307 51.10 -10.29 -5.66
C ALA A 307 52.01 -9.96 -6.83
N GLY A 308 52.76 -10.95 -7.32
CA GLY A 308 53.59 -10.84 -8.52
C GLY A 308 53.12 -11.89 -9.52
N HIS A 309 53.14 -11.52 -10.81
CA HIS A 309 52.76 -12.41 -11.91
C HIS A 309 53.86 -12.35 -13.00
N VAL A 310 54.17 -13.50 -13.55
CA VAL A 310 55.09 -13.57 -14.72
C VAL A 310 54.25 -13.46 -15.97
N LEU A 311 54.53 -12.46 -16.79
CA LEU A 311 53.75 -12.13 -17.99
C LEU A 311 54.44 -12.50 -19.31
N GLY A 312 55.74 -12.91 -19.26
CA GLY A 312 56.57 -13.11 -20.45
C GLY A 312 57.13 -11.76 -20.98
N ASP A 313 57.98 -11.87 -22.02
CA ASP A 313 58.80 -10.74 -22.52
C ASP A 313 57.96 -9.59 -23.08
N THR A 314 56.79 -9.82 -23.60
CA THR A 314 55.89 -8.83 -24.20
C THR A 314 54.60 -8.62 -23.38
N GLY A 315 54.53 -9.18 -22.16
CA GLY A 315 53.37 -9.09 -21.33
C GLY A 315 53.13 -7.73 -20.70
N SER A 316 51.89 -7.33 -20.56
CA SER A 316 51.48 -6.14 -19.81
C SER A 316 50.30 -6.41 -18.89
N ALA A 317 50.25 -5.73 -17.76
CA ALA A 317 49.15 -5.77 -16.85
C ALA A 317 48.63 -4.35 -16.61
N ASN A 318 47.34 -4.17 -16.80
CA ASN A 318 46.67 -2.89 -16.60
C ASN A 318 45.41 -3.07 -15.73
N LEU A 319 45.19 -2.13 -14.82
CA LEU A 319 43.91 -2.05 -14.10
C LEU A 319 42.97 -1.15 -14.89
N LEU A 320 41.90 -1.72 -15.38
CA LEU A 320 40.85 -1.00 -16.09
C LEU A 320 39.77 -0.62 -15.09
N GLN A 321 39.52 0.66 -14.96
CA GLN A 321 38.49 1.22 -14.08
C GLN A 321 37.55 2.07 -14.92
N ALA A 322 36.24 1.89 -14.74
CA ALA A 322 35.25 2.73 -15.38
C ALA A 322 35.29 4.16 -14.80
N ASN A 323 34.99 5.15 -15.63
CA ASN A 323 34.85 6.53 -15.15
C ASN A 323 33.62 6.66 -14.21
N PRO A 324 33.71 7.48 -13.15
CA PRO A 324 32.56 7.71 -12.26
C PRO A 324 31.37 8.29 -13.04
N ASN A 325 30.17 7.77 -12.74
CA ASN A 325 28.93 8.23 -13.37
C ASN A 325 28.35 9.44 -12.60
N ASN A 326 28.85 10.63 -12.88
CA ASN A 326 28.42 11.87 -12.22
C ASN A 326 26.98 12.26 -12.56
N LEU A 327 26.49 11.89 -13.76
CA LEU A 327 25.14 12.22 -14.21
C LEU A 327 24.06 11.64 -13.30
N VAL A 328 24.21 10.38 -12.89
CA VAL A 328 23.23 9.72 -11.97
C VAL A 328 23.25 10.40 -10.61
N MET A 329 24.43 10.77 -10.11
CA MET A 329 24.56 11.50 -8.84
C MET A 329 23.88 12.88 -8.90
N GLU A 330 24.05 13.60 -10.00
CA GLU A 330 23.38 14.91 -10.20
C GLU A 330 21.86 14.77 -10.31
N ALA A 331 21.38 13.73 -11.01
CA ALA A 331 19.96 13.43 -11.10
C ALA A 331 19.33 13.04 -9.75
N MET A 332 20.06 12.37 -8.87
CA MET A 332 19.61 12.11 -7.50
C MET A 332 19.49 13.40 -6.70
N LYS A 333 20.54 14.22 -6.67
CA LYS A 333 20.55 15.50 -5.95
C LYS A 333 19.46 16.46 -6.41
N ALA A 334 19.12 16.44 -7.70
CA ALA A 334 18.04 17.28 -8.23
C ALA A 334 16.64 16.86 -7.76
N LYS A 335 16.50 15.69 -7.15
CA LYS A 335 15.22 15.15 -6.62
C LYS A 335 15.12 15.19 -5.09
N GLU A 336 16.20 15.54 -4.42
CA GLU A 336 16.25 15.83 -2.99
C GLU A 336 15.78 17.27 -2.70
#